data_5b5a6d1d74edd42f1b4e46421592930b
#
_entry.id   5b5a6d1d74edd42f1b4e46421592930b
#
_cell.length_a   1.000
_cell.length_b   1.000
_cell.length_c   1.000
_cell.angle_alpha   90.00
_cell.angle_beta   90.00
_cell.angle_gamma   90.00
#
_symmetry.space_group_name_H-M   'P 1'
#
loop_
_entity.id
_entity.type
_entity.pdbx_description
1 polymer ?
#
loop_
_entity_poly.entity_id
_entity_poly.type
_entity_poly.pdbx_seq_one_letter_code
_entity_poly.pdbx_strand_id
1 'polypeptide(L)'
;MKHREKPKYSVRQNVCFMVRTAWEKRRRVLLLCVVVAAIKVALDLAQLYVTPEILTRVEQGVPVGELLTTIGFFTAALLLLQGAAAYCDAIRMPGEVDVRCAIIRMISRKSGETSYPNVHDSKILKLEEQAQRATSGNDDAAEHIWRTLTELLANLGGFAVYLLLFSRLSRFLILLVALTAAADFFVSHYISEWEYRHRDEREQYDKELHYFLTQPRQIQLAKDIRVFGLVPWLRELREKSMKALSAFIARRERTYLWANVADMALTLLRNGIAYVYLIRQTLVHGWPASTFLLYFTAVSGAASWVTGILTQCSQLHKESIDLSKIQEYLNIPEPFRFEGGVQPPAADGYELRLENVSFHYPGTERDILRHIDLTIHPGEKLAVVGLNGAGKTTMVMLLCGFYDPTEGRVLLNGQDIREFDRSAYYRLFSAVFQGFSILDTTIAECVAQTTEHIDRVKVDHCLAQAGLTEAIAKFPQGVDTHFGREVYLDGVQLSGGQTQRLMLARALYKDGPILILDEPTAALDPIAENDIYQKYSDMTAGKTSVFISHRLASTRFCDRILFIADGGIAEEGTHKELLAKGGAYAELFAVQSRYYQEGGVQDEEES
;
A
#
# COMPACT_ATOMS: atom_id res chain seq x y z
N MET A 1 20.81 2.11 20.12
CA MET A 1 21.00 2.22 18.67
C MET A 1 20.41 0.97 18.03
N LYS A 2 19.18 1.02 17.50
CA LYS A 2 18.60 -0.09 16.74
C LYS A 2 19.43 -0.24 15.47
N HIS A 3 19.93 -1.46 15.20
CA HIS A 3 20.58 -1.80 13.94
C HIS A 3 19.61 -1.46 12.80
N ARG A 4 19.92 -0.41 12.03
CA ARG A 4 19.18 -0.08 10.82
C ARG A 4 19.45 -1.17 9.79
N GLU A 5 18.41 -1.86 9.39
CA GLU A 5 18.49 -2.77 8.24
C GLU A 5 18.83 -1.94 7.00
N LYS A 6 19.95 -2.28 6.36
CA LYS A 6 20.32 -1.68 5.08
C LYS A 6 19.24 -2.02 4.04
N PRO A 7 18.91 -1.10 3.11
CA PRO A 7 17.97 -1.42 2.04
C PRO A 7 18.42 -2.70 1.32
N LYS A 8 17.47 -3.61 1.11
CA LYS A 8 17.74 -4.94 0.53
C LYS A 8 18.24 -4.84 -0.92
N TYR A 9 17.78 -3.80 -1.66
CA TYR A 9 18.15 -3.56 -3.04
C TYR A 9 19.05 -2.33 -3.17
N SER A 10 20.10 -2.46 -3.98
CA SER A 10 21.04 -1.37 -4.29
C SER A 10 20.41 -0.33 -5.22
N VAL A 11 20.98 0.88 -5.25
CA VAL A 11 20.58 1.96 -6.18
C VAL A 11 20.51 1.45 -7.63
N ARG A 12 21.51 0.69 -8.06
CA ARG A 12 21.57 0.12 -9.43
C ARG A 12 20.38 -0.82 -9.69
N GLN A 13 20.05 -1.69 -8.74
CA GLN A 13 18.92 -2.62 -8.88
C GLN A 13 17.58 -1.87 -8.94
N ASN A 14 17.39 -0.84 -8.11
CA ASN A 14 16.18 -0.03 -8.10
C ASN A 14 16.01 0.77 -9.39
N VAL A 15 17.08 1.39 -9.89
CA VAL A 15 17.04 2.08 -11.20
C VAL A 15 16.75 1.08 -12.33
N CYS A 16 17.38 -0.10 -12.31
CA CYS A 16 17.14 -1.15 -13.30
C CYS A 16 15.67 -1.62 -13.30
N PHE A 17 15.09 -1.78 -12.12
CA PHE A 17 13.66 -2.10 -11.97
C PHE A 17 12.76 -1.04 -12.60
N MET A 18 13.01 0.25 -12.32
CA MET A 18 12.25 1.35 -12.90
C MET A 18 12.40 1.43 -14.42
N VAL A 19 13.63 1.35 -14.91
CA VAL A 19 13.93 1.37 -16.36
C VAL A 19 13.28 0.19 -17.07
N ARG A 20 13.33 -1.01 -16.49
CA ARG A 20 12.67 -2.20 -17.04
C ARG A 20 11.16 -2.01 -17.10
N THR A 21 10.53 -1.55 -16.01
CA THR A 21 9.08 -1.29 -15.96
C THR A 21 8.67 -0.26 -17.01
N ALA A 22 9.44 0.83 -17.17
CA ALA A 22 9.18 1.82 -18.21
C ALA A 22 9.38 1.26 -19.61
N TRP A 23 10.40 0.42 -19.82
CA TRP A 23 10.65 -0.23 -21.11
C TRP A 23 9.48 -1.13 -21.54
N GLU A 24 8.91 -1.88 -20.60
CA GLU A 24 7.79 -2.77 -20.85
C GLU A 24 6.48 -2.00 -21.05
N LYS A 25 6.26 -0.91 -20.32
CA LYS A 25 4.99 -0.18 -20.32
C LYS A 25 4.97 1.06 -21.18
N ARG A 26 6.02 1.89 -21.16
CA ARG A 26 6.08 3.22 -21.83
C ARG A 26 7.50 3.61 -22.24
N ARG A 27 8.08 2.94 -23.22
CA ARG A 27 9.46 3.20 -23.73
C ARG A 27 9.74 4.66 -24.07
N ARG A 28 8.71 5.43 -24.46
CA ARG A 28 8.83 6.86 -24.80
C ARG A 28 9.36 7.70 -23.65
N VAL A 29 9.08 7.33 -22.38
CA VAL A 29 9.59 8.06 -21.21
C VAL A 29 11.12 8.09 -21.21
N LEU A 30 11.76 6.94 -21.43
CA LEU A 30 13.22 6.83 -21.44
C LEU A 30 13.86 7.68 -22.55
N LEU A 31 13.26 7.65 -23.75
CA LEU A 31 13.73 8.46 -24.88
C LEU A 31 13.58 9.95 -24.57
N LEU A 32 12.44 10.36 -24.02
CA LEU A 32 12.18 11.77 -23.68
C LEU A 32 13.11 12.27 -22.57
N CYS A 33 13.48 11.45 -21.59
CA CYS A 33 14.47 11.82 -20.57
C CYS A 33 15.84 12.18 -21.22
N VAL A 34 16.30 11.39 -22.19
CA VAL A 34 17.56 11.65 -22.91
C VAL A 34 17.44 12.91 -23.80
N VAL A 35 16.34 13.07 -24.52
CA VAL A 35 16.11 14.22 -25.39
C VAL A 35 16.04 15.51 -24.57
N VAL A 36 15.29 15.53 -23.47
CA VAL A 36 15.20 16.71 -22.58
C VAL A 36 16.56 17.04 -21.98
N ALA A 37 17.32 16.03 -21.54
CA ALA A 37 18.68 16.25 -21.04
C ALA A 37 19.59 16.90 -22.10
N ALA A 38 19.55 16.40 -23.34
CA ALA A 38 20.31 16.98 -24.45
C ALA A 38 19.90 18.44 -24.79
N ILE A 39 18.58 18.71 -24.76
CA ILE A 39 18.07 20.08 -24.99
C ILE A 39 18.51 21.03 -23.86
N LYS A 40 18.52 20.58 -22.59
CA LYS A 40 19.00 21.39 -21.46
C LYS A 40 20.49 21.74 -21.61
N VAL A 41 21.32 20.79 -22.02
CA VAL A 41 22.74 21.05 -22.28
C VAL A 41 22.90 22.03 -23.46
N ALA A 42 22.17 21.85 -24.55
CA ALA A 42 22.21 22.76 -25.71
C ALA A 42 21.75 24.18 -25.34
N LEU A 43 20.73 24.31 -24.49
CA LEU A 43 20.22 25.59 -24.02
C LEU A 43 21.26 26.33 -23.17
N ASP A 44 21.91 25.63 -22.23
CA ASP A 44 22.98 26.23 -21.41
C ASP A 44 24.18 26.68 -22.28
N LEU A 45 24.57 25.87 -23.24
CA LEU A 45 25.63 26.25 -24.20
C LEU A 45 25.23 27.47 -25.02
N ALA A 46 24.00 27.52 -25.53
CA ALA A 46 23.55 28.69 -26.27
C ALA A 46 23.61 29.94 -25.40
N GLN A 47 23.17 29.85 -24.13
CA GLN A 47 23.25 30.95 -23.16
C GLN A 47 24.71 31.36 -22.86
N LEU A 48 25.63 30.38 -22.72
CA LEU A 48 27.03 30.64 -22.46
C LEU A 48 27.68 31.45 -23.60
N TYR A 49 27.33 31.15 -24.87
CA TYR A 49 27.96 31.78 -26.04
C TYR A 49 27.33 33.08 -26.49
N VAL A 50 26.08 33.42 -26.11
CA VAL A 50 25.35 34.64 -26.54
C VAL A 50 26.17 35.89 -26.26
N THR A 51 26.58 36.13 -25.03
CA THR A 51 27.23 37.39 -24.63
C THR A 51 28.65 37.51 -25.18
N PRO A 52 29.50 36.49 -25.14
CA PRO A 52 30.81 36.53 -25.78
C PRO A 52 30.78 36.76 -27.30
N GLU A 53 29.85 36.13 -28.03
CA GLU A 53 29.72 36.31 -29.47
C GLU A 53 29.26 37.71 -29.85
N ILE A 54 28.29 38.27 -29.12
CA ILE A 54 27.84 39.66 -29.32
C ILE A 54 29.01 40.62 -29.07
N LEU A 55 29.76 40.41 -27.99
CA LEU A 55 30.93 41.25 -27.66
C LEU A 55 32.00 41.15 -28.71
N THR A 56 32.33 39.95 -29.22
CA THR A 56 33.29 39.74 -30.31
C THR A 56 32.91 40.55 -31.54
N ARG A 57 31.63 40.58 -31.93
CA ARG A 57 31.15 41.35 -33.08
C ARG A 57 31.22 42.85 -32.86
N VAL A 58 30.96 43.30 -31.63
CA VAL A 58 31.14 44.73 -31.27
C VAL A 58 32.60 45.11 -31.29
N GLU A 59 33.52 44.29 -30.77
CA GLU A 59 35.00 44.52 -30.84
C GLU A 59 35.52 44.57 -32.27
N GLN A 60 34.92 43.82 -33.18
CA GLN A 60 35.27 43.80 -34.61
C GLN A 60 34.65 44.95 -35.39
N GLY A 61 33.80 45.81 -34.79
CA GLY A 61 33.19 46.95 -35.44
C GLY A 61 32.19 46.60 -36.54
N VAL A 62 31.51 45.44 -36.40
CA VAL A 62 30.52 44.94 -37.38
C VAL A 62 29.33 45.87 -37.50
N PRO A 63 28.72 46.07 -38.70
CA PRO A 63 27.55 46.90 -38.90
C PRO A 63 26.37 46.47 -37.97
N VAL A 64 25.60 47.47 -37.52
CA VAL A 64 24.45 47.28 -36.60
C VAL A 64 23.45 46.23 -37.14
N GLY A 65 23.26 46.13 -38.46
CA GLY A 65 22.39 45.15 -39.08
C GLY A 65 22.82 43.69 -38.82
N GLU A 66 24.15 43.40 -38.91
CA GLU A 66 24.68 42.08 -38.62
C GLU A 66 24.64 41.74 -37.13
N LEU A 67 24.80 42.76 -36.27
CA LEU A 67 24.64 42.58 -34.82
C LEU A 67 23.22 42.17 -34.47
N LEU A 68 22.23 42.89 -35.06
CA LEU A 68 20.80 42.56 -34.84
C LEU A 68 20.45 41.18 -35.37
N THR A 69 21.01 40.74 -36.52
CA THR A 69 20.75 39.38 -37.01
C THR A 69 21.33 38.33 -36.10
N THR A 70 22.50 38.57 -35.49
CA THR A 70 23.09 37.67 -34.51
C THR A 70 22.25 37.53 -33.25
N ILE A 71 21.81 38.66 -32.69
CA ILE A 71 20.93 38.68 -31.52
C ILE A 71 19.62 37.95 -31.86
N GLY A 72 19.01 38.25 -33.03
CA GLY A 72 17.81 37.59 -33.51
C GLY A 72 17.96 36.04 -33.62
N PHE A 73 19.11 35.60 -34.16
CA PHE A 73 19.43 34.17 -34.26
C PHE A 73 19.48 33.49 -32.89
N PHE A 74 20.25 34.04 -31.94
CA PHE A 74 20.39 33.46 -30.60
C PHE A 74 19.02 33.50 -29.86
N THR A 75 18.29 34.58 -29.98
CA THR A 75 16.94 34.72 -29.37
C THR A 75 16.00 33.65 -29.93
N ALA A 76 15.97 33.48 -31.26
CA ALA A 76 15.14 32.43 -31.89
C ALA A 76 15.59 31.02 -31.46
N ALA A 77 16.91 30.75 -31.42
CA ALA A 77 17.42 29.46 -30.98
C ALA A 77 17.06 29.15 -29.53
N LEU A 78 17.20 30.11 -28.61
CA LEU A 78 16.81 29.96 -27.20
C LEU A 78 15.30 29.72 -27.04
N LEU A 79 14.47 30.48 -27.78
CA LEU A 79 13.01 30.28 -27.75
C LEU A 79 12.60 28.90 -28.28
N LEU A 80 13.22 28.44 -29.37
CA LEU A 80 12.95 27.11 -29.93
C LEU A 80 13.40 25.99 -28.98
N LEU A 81 14.59 26.11 -28.39
CA LEU A 81 15.08 25.11 -27.42
C LEU A 81 14.21 25.08 -26.15
N GLN A 82 13.84 26.24 -25.60
CA GLN A 82 12.93 26.31 -24.45
C GLN A 82 11.55 25.74 -24.78
N GLY A 83 10.99 26.10 -25.94
CA GLY A 83 9.72 25.56 -26.40
C GLY A 83 9.76 24.05 -26.59
N ALA A 84 10.85 23.53 -27.19
CA ALA A 84 11.06 22.09 -27.35
C ALA A 84 11.20 21.38 -25.99
N ALA A 85 11.94 21.96 -25.04
CA ALA A 85 12.05 21.39 -23.68
C ALA A 85 10.69 21.32 -23.00
N ALA A 86 9.94 22.42 -22.97
CA ALA A 86 8.62 22.48 -22.36
C ALA A 86 7.63 21.50 -23.02
N TYR A 87 7.66 21.38 -24.33
CA TYR A 87 6.84 20.42 -25.08
C TYR A 87 7.18 18.96 -24.73
N CYS A 88 8.48 18.63 -24.69
CA CYS A 88 8.92 17.28 -24.32
C CYS A 88 8.56 16.94 -22.86
N ASP A 89 8.71 17.89 -21.93
CA ASP A 89 8.31 17.70 -20.53
C ASP A 89 6.81 17.47 -20.39
N ALA A 90 5.98 18.24 -21.12
CA ALA A 90 4.53 18.06 -21.12
C ALA A 90 4.08 16.70 -21.66
N ILE A 91 4.77 16.15 -22.68
CA ILE A 91 4.46 14.82 -23.22
C ILE A 91 5.02 13.69 -22.33
N ARG A 92 6.10 13.94 -21.59
CA ARG A 92 6.73 12.96 -20.71
C ARG A 92 5.88 12.65 -19.49
N MET A 93 5.26 13.66 -18.86
CA MET A 93 4.48 13.52 -17.62
C MET A 93 3.39 12.43 -17.66
N PRO A 94 2.51 12.33 -18.67
CA PRO A 94 1.53 11.24 -18.72
C PRO A 94 2.16 9.86 -18.76
N GLY A 95 3.32 9.72 -19.41
CA GLY A 95 4.05 8.46 -19.45
C GLY A 95 4.63 8.05 -18.09
N GLU A 96 5.11 9.02 -17.31
CA GLU A 96 5.61 8.81 -15.94
C GLU A 96 4.49 8.34 -15.03
N VAL A 97 3.32 8.98 -15.11
CA VAL A 97 2.09 8.57 -14.40
C VAL A 97 1.69 7.13 -14.78
N ASP A 98 1.75 6.76 -16.07
CA ASP A 98 1.42 5.40 -16.52
C ASP A 98 2.35 4.35 -15.89
N VAL A 99 3.65 4.65 -15.77
CA VAL A 99 4.62 3.75 -15.11
C VAL A 99 4.31 3.64 -13.63
N ARG A 100 4.03 4.76 -12.94
CA ARG A 100 3.60 4.76 -11.54
C ARG A 100 2.32 3.92 -11.36
N CYS A 101 1.29 4.14 -12.19
CA CYS A 101 0.06 3.36 -12.14
C CYS A 101 0.28 1.86 -12.40
N ALA A 102 1.27 1.50 -13.22
CA ALA A 102 1.65 0.09 -13.39
C ALA A 102 2.21 -0.51 -12.10
N ILE A 103 3.04 0.25 -11.37
CA ILE A 103 3.59 -0.18 -10.07
C ILE A 103 2.48 -0.27 -9.02
N ILE A 104 1.56 0.72 -8.97
CA ILE A 104 0.38 0.68 -8.08
C ILE A 104 -0.44 -0.60 -8.34
N ARG A 105 -0.70 -0.94 -9.60
CA ARG A 105 -1.40 -2.19 -9.95
C ARG A 105 -0.65 -3.43 -9.47
N MET A 106 0.69 -3.45 -9.55
CA MET A 106 1.49 -4.57 -9.04
C MET A 106 1.37 -4.69 -7.51
N ILE A 107 1.42 -3.57 -6.78
CA ILE A 107 1.24 -3.53 -5.33
C ILE A 107 -0.18 -4.00 -4.96
N SER A 108 -1.22 -3.42 -5.58
CA SER A 108 -2.62 -3.77 -5.30
C SER A 108 -2.92 -5.24 -5.61
N ARG A 109 -2.37 -5.77 -6.69
CA ARG A 109 -2.47 -7.18 -7.02
C ARG A 109 -1.82 -8.05 -5.94
N LYS A 110 -0.60 -7.71 -5.53
CA LYS A 110 0.11 -8.43 -4.45
C LYS A 110 -0.67 -8.38 -3.13
N SER A 111 -1.23 -7.22 -2.75
CA SER A 111 -2.09 -7.09 -1.56
C SER A 111 -3.32 -8.00 -1.61
N GLY A 112 -3.96 -8.09 -2.77
CA GLY A 112 -5.18 -8.90 -2.93
C GLY A 112 -4.93 -10.41 -3.06
N GLU A 113 -3.74 -10.81 -3.55
CA GLU A 113 -3.43 -12.21 -3.88
C GLU A 113 -2.45 -12.84 -2.87
N THR A 114 -1.88 -12.09 -1.92
CA THR A 114 -0.93 -12.63 -0.94
C THR A 114 -1.60 -13.61 0.02
N SER A 115 -0.79 -14.52 0.57
CA SER A 115 -1.23 -15.49 1.57
C SER A 115 -1.79 -14.81 2.82
N TYR A 116 -2.86 -15.33 3.37
CA TYR A 116 -3.56 -14.76 4.52
C TYR A 116 -2.66 -14.46 5.74
N PRO A 117 -1.66 -15.30 6.11
CA PRO A 117 -0.72 -14.98 7.18
C PRO A 117 0.06 -13.68 6.93
N ASN A 118 0.38 -13.36 5.68
CA ASN A 118 1.09 -12.14 5.31
C ASN A 118 0.26 -10.87 5.60
N VAL A 119 -1.06 -10.95 5.48
CA VAL A 119 -1.99 -9.83 5.76
C VAL A 119 -2.05 -9.49 7.25
N HIS A 120 -1.70 -10.43 8.12
CA HIS A 120 -1.69 -10.23 9.58
C HIS A 120 -0.30 -9.93 10.15
N ASP A 121 0.76 -10.05 9.35
CA ASP A 121 2.12 -9.70 9.79
C ASP A 121 2.32 -8.18 9.80
N SER A 122 2.50 -7.63 10.99
CA SER A 122 2.71 -6.19 11.18
C SER A 122 3.92 -5.62 10.44
N LYS A 123 4.94 -6.45 10.17
CA LYS A 123 6.12 -6.04 9.39
C LYS A 123 5.77 -5.93 7.92
N ILE A 124 4.98 -6.88 7.41
CA ILE A 124 4.52 -6.89 6.01
C ILE A 124 3.55 -5.74 5.77
N LEU A 125 2.58 -5.51 6.67
CA LEU A 125 1.67 -4.37 6.60
C LEU A 125 2.41 -3.03 6.59
N LYS A 126 3.44 -2.88 7.44
CA LYS A 126 4.28 -1.69 7.42
C LYS A 126 5.03 -1.53 6.10
N LEU A 127 5.53 -2.62 5.54
CA LEU A 127 6.24 -2.60 4.26
C LEU A 127 5.31 -2.25 3.10
N GLU A 128 4.08 -2.76 3.11
CA GLU A 128 3.02 -2.39 2.17
C GLU A 128 2.71 -0.90 2.24
N GLU A 129 2.49 -0.36 3.45
CA GLU A 129 2.26 1.08 3.67
C GLU A 129 3.40 1.93 3.09
N GLN A 130 4.65 1.50 3.29
CA GLN A 130 5.83 2.18 2.74
C GLN A 130 5.89 2.09 1.21
N ALA A 131 5.55 0.93 0.62
CA ALA A 131 5.47 0.76 -0.82
C ALA A 131 4.37 1.62 -1.46
N GLN A 132 3.20 1.69 -0.83
CA GLN A 132 2.10 2.56 -1.26
C GLN A 132 2.49 4.04 -1.19
N ARG A 133 3.14 4.50 -0.12
CA ARG A 133 3.63 5.88 0.01
C ARG A 133 4.61 6.26 -1.10
N ALA A 134 5.50 5.36 -1.48
CA ALA A 134 6.46 5.60 -2.56
C ALA A 134 5.80 5.80 -3.93
N THR A 135 4.49 5.56 -4.05
CA THR A 135 3.69 5.70 -5.29
C THR A 135 2.52 6.67 -5.16
N SER A 136 2.35 7.37 -4.02
CA SER A 136 1.13 8.13 -3.71
C SER A 136 0.98 9.42 -4.51
N GLY A 137 2.07 10.08 -4.89
CA GLY A 137 2.05 11.38 -5.54
C GLY A 137 3.12 11.56 -6.62
N ASN A 138 3.08 12.71 -7.28
CA ASN A 138 3.99 13.06 -8.38
C ASN A 138 5.42 13.35 -7.88
N ASP A 139 5.55 13.75 -6.62
CA ASP A 139 6.85 14.03 -5.97
C ASP A 139 7.42 12.80 -5.24
N ASP A 140 6.71 11.65 -5.28
CA ASP A 140 7.16 10.42 -4.66
C ASP A 140 8.10 9.63 -5.58
N ALA A 141 8.87 8.72 -4.98
CA ALA A 141 10.00 8.07 -5.61
C ALA A 141 9.67 7.38 -6.95
N ALA A 142 8.49 6.80 -7.10
CA ALA A 142 8.10 6.07 -8.31
C ALA A 142 7.89 6.96 -9.54
N GLU A 143 7.59 8.25 -9.37
CA GLU A 143 7.47 9.22 -10.47
C GLU A 143 8.64 10.18 -10.50
N HIS A 144 9.06 10.72 -9.36
CA HIS A 144 10.12 11.74 -9.29
C HIS A 144 11.47 11.24 -9.82
N ILE A 145 11.76 9.94 -9.78
CA ILE A 145 12.99 9.34 -10.29
C ILE A 145 13.27 9.71 -11.76
N TRP A 146 12.25 9.87 -12.59
CA TRP A 146 12.44 10.24 -14.01
C TRP A 146 13.01 11.64 -14.15
N ARG A 147 12.58 12.56 -13.31
CA ARG A 147 13.11 13.91 -13.22
C ARG A 147 14.56 13.88 -12.73
N THR A 148 14.83 13.14 -11.65
CA THR A 148 16.18 12.95 -11.09
C THR A 148 17.16 12.38 -12.13
N LEU A 149 16.75 11.34 -12.87
CA LEU A 149 17.58 10.75 -13.92
C LEU A 149 17.80 11.71 -15.10
N THR A 150 16.79 12.46 -15.51
CA THR A 150 16.90 13.46 -16.58
C THR A 150 17.88 14.57 -16.20
N GLU A 151 17.75 15.11 -14.98
CA GLU A 151 18.66 16.14 -14.46
C GLU A 151 20.08 15.60 -14.29
N LEU A 152 20.25 14.36 -13.83
CA LEU A 152 21.55 13.72 -13.71
C LEU A 152 22.22 13.58 -15.07
N LEU A 153 21.49 13.13 -16.09
CA LEU A 153 22.01 13.03 -17.47
C LEU A 153 22.37 14.41 -18.03
N ALA A 154 21.55 15.42 -17.81
CA ALA A 154 21.84 16.79 -18.23
C ALA A 154 23.10 17.34 -17.55
N ASN A 155 23.22 17.17 -16.23
CA ASN A 155 24.37 17.64 -15.47
C ASN A 155 25.67 16.91 -15.90
N LEU A 156 25.63 15.61 -16.14
CA LEU A 156 26.76 14.85 -16.66
C LEU A 156 27.17 15.32 -18.07
N GLY A 157 26.20 15.53 -18.96
CA GLY A 157 26.41 16.04 -20.29
C GLY A 157 27.00 17.45 -20.28
N GLY A 158 26.43 18.37 -19.51
CA GLY A 158 26.93 19.73 -19.34
C GLY A 158 28.34 19.74 -18.78
N PHE A 159 28.61 18.99 -17.72
CA PHE A 159 29.94 18.88 -17.14
C PHE A 159 30.99 18.39 -18.17
N ALA A 160 30.68 17.37 -18.97
CA ALA A 160 31.57 16.86 -20.02
C ALA A 160 31.90 17.94 -21.04
N VAL A 161 30.93 18.75 -21.47
CA VAL A 161 31.15 19.85 -22.40
C VAL A 161 32.04 20.94 -21.78
N TYR A 162 31.81 21.30 -20.53
CA TYR A 162 32.65 22.30 -19.85
C TYR A 162 34.07 21.79 -19.58
N LEU A 163 34.26 20.49 -19.32
CA LEU A 163 35.60 19.88 -19.27
C LEU A 163 36.36 20.02 -20.61
N LEU A 164 35.68 19.79 -21.74
CA LEU A 164 36.25 20.00 -23.05
C LEU A 164 36.64 21.47 -23.29
N LEU A 165 35.80 22.41 -22.85
CA LEU A 165 36.10 23.84 -22.94
C LEU A 165 37.34 24.21 -22.12
N PHE A 166 37.45 23.78 -20.88
CA PHE A 166 38.59 24.08 -20.01
C PHE A 166 39.86 23.32 -20.38
N SER A 167 39.78 22.15 -21.03
CA SER A 167 40.93 21.39 -21.45
C SER A 167 41.83 22.17 -22.43
N ARG A 168 41.22 23.09 -23.20
CA ARG A 168 41.91 23.99 -24.12
C ARG A 168 42.57 25.20 -23.45
N LEU A 169 42.15 25.54 -22.21
CA LEU A 169 42.59 26.75 -21.53
C LEU A 169 43.65 26.45 -20.46
N SER A 170 43.28 25.69 -19.43
CA SER A 170 44.16 25.47 -18.27
C SER A 170 43.75 24.28 -17.44
N ARG A 171 44.73 23.40 -17.16
CA ARG A 171 44.53 22.29 -16.20
C ARG A 171 44.30 22.78 -14.77
N PHE A 172 44.78 24.01 -14.44
CA PHE A 172 44.58 24.61 -13.14
C PHE A 172 43.11 24.88 -12.83
N LEU A 173 42.34 25.41 -13.78
CA LEU A 173 40.89 25.66 -13.61
C LEU A 173 40.11 24.36 -13.41
N ILE A 174 40.47 23.29 -14.15
CA ILE A 174 39.86 21.97 -13.95
C ILE A 174 40.12 21.46 -12.54
N LEU A 175 41.36 21.57 -12.05
CA LEU A 175 41.72 21.15 -10.69
C LEU A 175 40.98 21.97 -9.62
N LEU A 176 40.91 23.31 -9.80
CA LEU A 176 40.18 24.20 -8.88
C LEU A 176 38.71 23.84 -8.79
N VAL A 177 38.03 23.65 -9.93
CA VAL A 177 36.63 23.23 -9.97
C VAL A 177 36.44 21.85 -9.31
N ALA A 178 37.33 20.89 -9.62
CA ALA A 178 37.25 19.55 -9.02
C ALA A 178 37.47 19.57 -7.50
N LEU A 179 38.41 20.36 -6.98
CA LEU A 179 38.70 20.46 -5.55
C LEU A 179 37.52 21.09 -4.78
N THR A 180 36.98 22.21 -5.32
CA THR A 180 35.84 22.89 -4.69
C THR A 180 34.59 22.04 -4.75
N ALA A 181 34.37 21.32 -5.86
CA ALA A 181 33.27 20.37 -6.00
C ALA A 181 33.36 19.21 -4.99
N ALA A 182 34.56 18.71 -4.73
CA ALA A 182 34.80 17.71 -3.69
C ALA A 182 34.44 18.26 -2.29
N ALA A 183 34.80 19.51 -2.01
CA ALA A 183 34.43 20.17 -0.75
C ALA A 183 32.90 20.34 -0.62
N ASP A 184 32.22 20.80 -1.68
CA ASP A 184 30.74 20.91 -1.72
C ASP A 184 30.08 19.54 -1.52
N PHE A 185 30.67 18.47 -2.04
CA PHE A 185 30.20 17.12 -1.81
C PHE A 185 30.18 16.75 -0.32
N PHE A 186 31.25 17.03 0.40
CA PHE A 186 31.30 16.74 1.84
C PHE A 186 30.23 17.51 2.64
N VAL A 187 29.97 18.76 2.27
CA VAL A 187 28.92 19.58 2.88
C VAL A 187 27.53 18.98 2.59
N SER A 188 27.23 18.67 1.33
CA SER A 188 25.97 18.04 0.93
C SER A 188 25.78 16.66 1.53
N HIS A 189 26.85 15.86 1.62
CA HIS A 189 26.84 14.56 2.25
C HIS A 189 26.52 14.65 3.76
N TYR A 190 27.09 15.63 4.46
CA TYR A 190 26.79 15.87 5.85
C TYR A 190 25.30 16.15 6.10
N ILE A 191 24.67 16.98 5.24
CA ILE A 191 23.22 17.26 5.33
C ILE A 191 22.41 15.98 5.07
N SER A 192 22.74 15.27 4.00
CA SER A 192 22.03 14.04 3.63
C SER A 192 22.12 12.97 4.72
N GLU A 193 23.29 12.84 5.34
CA GLU A 193 23.50 11.93 6.47
C GLU A 193 22.72 12.37 7.71
N TRP A 194 22.63 13.69 7.96
CA TRP A 194 21.82 14.21 9.05
C TRP A 194 20.32 13.91 8.85
N GLU A 195 19.78 14.17 7.66
CA GLU A 195 18.39 13.83 7.32
C GLU A 195 18.12 12.33 7.46
N TYR A 196 19.03 11.51 6.93
CA TYR A 196 18.92 10.06 7.02
C TYR A 196 18.88 9.57 8.48
N ARG A 197 19.72 10.12 9.35
CA ARG A 197 19.76 9.76 10.78
C ARG A 197 18.48 10.13 11.54
N HIS A 198 17.80 11.20 11.13
CA HIS A 198 16.61 11.71 11.82
C HIS A 198 15.30 11.42 11.08
N ARG A 199 15.35 10.59 10.03
CA ARG A 199 14.16 10.25 9.22
C ARG A 199 13.07 9.57 10.05
N ASP A 200 13.44 8.60 10.90
CA ASP A 200 12.48 7.86 11.74
C ASP A 200 11.78 8.80 12.74
N GLU A 201 12.53 9.76 13.30
CA GLU A 201 11.99 10.77 14.21
C GLU A 201 10.96 11.65 13.49
N ARG A 202 11.26 12.10 12.28
CA ARG A 202 10.33 12.84 11.43
C ARG A 202 9.10 12.03 11.07
N GLU A 203 9.28 10.78 10.60
CA GLU A 203 8.17 9.91 10.24
C GLU A 203 7.23 9.67 11.43
N GLN A 204 7.75 9.58 12.65
CA GLN A 204 6.92 9.43 13.84
C GLN A 204 6.08 10.68 14.08
N TYR A 205 6.66 11.89 14.02
CA TYR A 205 5.92 13.14 14.20
C TYR A 205 4.85 13.34 13.12
N ASP A 206 5.18 13.03 11.86
CA ASP A 206 4.24 13.12 10.74
C ASP A 206 3.06 12.12 10.93
N LYS A 207 3.33 10.89 11.37
CA LYS A 207 2.30 9.88 11.68
C LYS A 207 1.40 10.31 12.82
N GLU A 208 1.95 10.78 13.93
CA GLU A 208 1.18 11.25 15.08
C GLU A 208 0.26 12.41 14.68
N LEU A 209 0.81 13.39 13.98
CA LEU A 209 0.05 14.55 13.53
C LEU A 209 -1.07 14.14 12.56
N HIS A 210 -0.76 13.29 11.57
CA HIS A 210 -1.73 12.78 10.62
C HIS A 210 -2.87 12.01 11.33
N TYR A 211 -2.53 11.15 12.28
CA TYR A 211 -3.50 10.41 13.08
C TYR A 211 -4.47 11.34 13.81
N PHE A 212 -3.95 12.33 14.55
CA PHE A 212 -4.80 13.28 15.29
C PHE A 212 -5.59 14.24 14.40
N LEU A 213 -5.22 14.38 13.13
CA LEU A 213 -5.99 15.17 12.15
C LEU A 213 -7.08 14.37 11.46
N THR A 214 -6.88 13.06 11.25
CA THR A 214 -7.79 12.21 10.46
C THR A 214 -8.81 11.47 11.33
N GLN A 215 -8.42 10.94 12.50
CA GLN A 215 -9.30 10.18 13.38
C GLN A 215 -10.58 10.94 13.80
N PRO A 216 -10.55 12.25 14.16
CA PRO A 216 -11.75 12.97 14.52
C PRO A 216 -12.80 13.09 13.41
N ARG A 217 -12.42 12.81 12.15
CA ARG A 217 -13.33 12.85 11.00
C ARG A 217 -14.08 11.54 10.80
N GLN A 218 -13.67 10.46 11.49
CA GLN A 218 -14.32 9.17 11.39
C GLN A 218 -15.66 9.18 12.12
N ILE A 219 -16.71 8.65 11.47
CA ILE A 219 -18.08 8.63 11.99
C ILE A 219 -18.20 7.83 13.30
N GLN A 220 -17.35 6.79 13.46
CA GLN A 220 -17.31 5.97 14.66
C GLN A 220 -16.94 6.78 15.89
N LEU A 221 -15.96 7.67 15.79
CA LEU A 221 -15.50 8.51 16.88
C LEU A 221 -16.38 9.76 17.12
N ALA A 222 -17.25 10.08 16.16
CA ALA A 222 -18.06 11.31 16.23
C ALA A 222 -19.00 11.37 17.42
N LYS A 223 -19.54 10.22 17.87
CA LYS A 223 -20.41 10.10 19.06
C LYS A 223 -19.59 10.34 20.33
N ASP A 224 -18.45 9.69 20.46
CA ASP A 224 -17.59 9.77 21.65
C ASP A 224 -17.02 11.19 21.83
N ILE A 225 -16.62 11.85 20.74
CA ILE A 225 -16.16 13.25 20.79
C ILE A 225 -17.23 14.15 21.42
N ARG A 226 -18.51 13.93 21.10
CA ARG A 226 -19.62 14.75 21.60
C ARG A 226 -20.01 14.40 23.04
N VAL A 227 -20.18 13.11 23.32
CA VAL A 227 -20.63 12.63 24.65
C VAL A 227 -19.56 12.90 25.71
N PHE A 228 -18.30 12.64 25.40
CA PHE A 228 -17.20 12.82 26.34
C PHE A 228 -16.51 14.19 26.24
N GLY A 229 -16.94 15.07 25.33
CA GLY A 229 -16.36 16.41 25.19
C GLY A 229 -14.88 16.39 24.80
N LEU A 230 -14.43 15.49 23.92
CA LEU A 230 -13.02 15.22 23.65
C LEU A 230 -12.30 16.33 22.86
N VAL A 231 -12.99 17.39 22.39
CA VAL A 231 -12.39 18.45 21.56
C VAL A 231 -11.20 19.15 22.21
N PRO A 232 -11.23 19.54 23.52
CA PRO A 232 -10.07 20.16 24.18
C PRO A 232 -8.86 19.23 24.23
N TRP A 233 -9.07 17.97 24.57
CA TRP A 233 -8.02 16.95 24.62
C TRP A 233 -7.40 16.66 23.24
N LEU A 234 -8.21 16.51 22.19
CA LEU A 234 -7.73 16.34 20.81
C LEU A 234 -6.91 17.56 20.34
N ARG A 235 -7.32 18.76 20.75
CA ARG A 235 -6.57 20.00 20.48
C ARG A 235 -5.20 19.99 21.16
N GLU A 236 -5.16 19.61 22.42
CA GLU A 236 -3.92 19.51 23.19
C GLU A 236 -2.94 18.51 22.56
N LEU A 237 -3.42 17.31 22.21
CA LEU A 237 -2.61 16.29 21.53
C LEU A 237 -2.04 16.80 20.20
N ARG A 238 -2.88 17.44 19.37
CA ARG A 238 -2.47 18.04 18.11
C ARG A 238 -1.43 19.14 18.29
N GLU A 239 -1.65 20.05 19.25
CA GLU A 239 -0.70 21.13 19.55
C GLU A 239 0.64 20.60 20.04
N LYS A 240 0.63 19.55 20.86
CA LYS A 240 1.86 18.87 21.32
C LYS A 240 2.65 18.29 20.14
N SER A 241 1.99 17.54 19.26
CA SER A 241 2.63 16.95 18.06
C SER A 241 3.12 18.03 17.11
N MET A 242 2.34 19.10 16.90
CA MET A 242 2.73 20.24 16.06
C MET A 242 3.96 20.97 16.61
N LYS A 243 4.03 21.21 17.93
CA LYS A 243 5.21 21.82 18.57
C LYS A 243 6.46 20.95 18.42
N ALA A 244 6.32 19.63 18.58
CA ALA A 244 7.43 18.69 18.40
C ALA A 244 7.95 18.70 16.96
N LEU A 245 7.04 18.63 15.97
CA LEU A 245 7.38 18.72 14.54
C LEU A 245 8.04 20.07 14.20
N SER A 246 7.50 21.19 14.71
CA SER A 246 8.06 22.53 14.48
C SER A 246 9.47 22.67 15.06
N ALA A 247 9.71 22.13 16.25
CA ALA A 247 11.04 22.11 16.86
C ALA A 247 12.03 21.25 16.04
N PHE A 248 11.58 20.12 15.52
CA PHE A 248 12.37 19.29 14.61
C PHE A 248 12.73 20.04 13.31
N ILE A 249 11.73 20.69 12.68
CA ILE A 249 11.94 21.49 11.46
C ILE A 249 12.94 22.62 11.74
N ALA A 250 12.79 23.35 12.84
CA ALA A 250 13.72 24.41 13.20
C ALA A 250 15.18 23.90 13.39
N ARG A 251 15.36 22.71 13.96
CA ARG A 251 16.67 22.06 14.10
C ARG A 251 17.25 21.68 12.74
N ARG A 252 16.42 21.15 11.84
CA ARG A 252 16.79 20.83 10.47
C ARG A 252 17.22 22.09 9.71
N GLU A 253 16.41 23.15 9.72
CA GLU A 253 16.70 24.39 8.99
C GLU A 253 17.99 25.06 9.48
N ARG A 254 18.32 24.96 10.77
CA ARG A 254 19.61 25.44 11.29
C ARG A 254 20.80 24.69 10.70
N THR A 255 20.68 23.36 10.47
CA THR A 255 21.71 22.55 9.82
C THR A 255 21.88 22.96 8.36
N TYR A 256 20.77 23.19 7.64
CA TYR A 256 20.79 23.68 6.26
C TYR A 256 21.40 25.08 6.14
N LEU A 257 21.07 25.98 7.08
CA LEU A 257 21.63 27.34 7.09
C LEU A 257 23.15 27.31 7.10
N TRP A 258 23.76 26.54 8.00
CA TRP A 258 25.23 26.44 8.08
C TRP A 258 25.86 25.82 6.84
N ALA A 259 25.20 24.85 6.25
CA ALA A 259 25.66 24.25 5.00
C ALA A 259 25.57 25.24 3.82
N ASN A 260 24.50 26.02 3.72
CA ASN A 260 24.38 27.07 2.70
C ASN A 260 25.43 28.18 2.89
N VAL A 261 25.77 28.55 4.13
CA VAL A 261 26.85 29.49 4.42
C VAL A 261 28.21 28.93 3.97
N ALA A 262 28.46 27.64 4.22
CA ALA A 262 29.69 26.99 3.78
C ALA A 262 29.79 26.93 2.25
N ASP A 263 28.72 26.56 1.55
CA ASP A 263 28.65 26.54 0.07
C ASP A 263 28.88 27.95 -0.53
N MET A 264 28.26 28.98 0.05
CA MET A 264 28.46 30.37 -0.36
C MET A 264 29.92 30.79 -0.20
N ALA A 265 30.57 30.43 0.91
CA ALA A 265 32.00 30.73 1.15
C ALA A 265 32.92 29.99 0.16
N LEU A 266 32.64 28.71 -0.11
CA LEU A 266 33.38 27.92 -1.11
C LEU A 266 33.21 28.49 -2.53
N THR A 267 32.01 28.92 -2.88
CA THR A 267 31.69 29.55 -4.16
C THR A 267 32.44 30.89 -4.31
N LEU A 268 32.44 31.73 -3.29
CA LEU A 268 33.19 32.98 -3.29
C LEU A 268 34.70 32.76 -3.46
N LEU A 269 35.25 31.80 -2.70
CA LEU A 269 36.69 31.44 -2.80
C LEU A 269 37.04 30.93 -4.19
N ARG A 270 36.29 29.99 -4.72
CA ARG A 270 36.48 29.44 -6.08
C ARG A 270 36.43 30.52 -7.13
N ASN A 271 35.37 31.33 -7.15
CA ASN A 271 35.23 32.37 -8.16
C ASN A 271 36.31 33.44 -8.04
N GLY A 272 36.65 33.83 -6.79
CA GLY A 272 37.74 34.79 -6.55
C GLY A 272 39.09 34.32 -7.09
N ILE A 273 39.50 33.07 -6.80
CA ILE A 273 40.72 32.49 -7.30
C ILE A 273 40.70 32.38 -8.85
N ALA A 274 39.60 31.88 -9.41
CA ALA A 274 39.45 31.73 -10.86
C ALA A 274 39.49 33.09 -11.58
N TYR A 275 38.85 34.10 -11.04
CA TYR A 275 38.82 35.43 -11.63
C TYR A 275 40.21 36.12 -11.60
N VAL A 276 40.90 36.05 -10.47
CA VAL A 276 42.28 36.55 -10.40
C VAL A 276 43.18 35.86 -11.43
N TYR A 277 43.06 34.53 -11.56
CA TYR A 277 43.79 33.78 -12.57
C TYR A 277 43.42 34.20 -13.99
N LEU A 278 42.13 34.34 -14.34
CA LEU A 278 41.66 34.74 -15.67
C LEU A 278 42.11 36.18 -16.01
N ILE A 279 42.01 37.12 -15.05
CA ILE A 279 42.49 38.51 -15.22
C ILE A 279 43.99 38.52 -15.56
N ARG A 280 44.79 37.76 -14.78
CA ARG A 280 46.25 37.65 -15.03
C ARG A 280 46.53 37.09 -16.42
N GLN A 281 45.82 36.02 -16.86
CA GLN A 281 45.97 35.43 -18.18
C GLN A 281 45.61 36.42 -19.30
N THR A 282 44.53 37.17 -19.11
CA THR A 282 44.06 38.20 -20.04
C THR A 282 45.14 39.30 -20.23
N LEU A 283 45.72 39.79 -19.13
CA LEU A 283 46.75 40.83 -19.15
C LEU A 283 48.04 40.33 -19.76
N VAL A 284 48.45 39.08 -19.49
CA VAL A 284 49.71 38.51 -20.00
C VAL A 284 49.62 38.14 -21.48
N HIS A 285 48.49 37.57 -21.92
CA HIS A 285 48.34 37.06 -23.29
C HIS A 285 47.52 37.98 -24.21
N GLY A 286 47.04 39.12 -23.73
CA GLY A 286 46.29 40.09 -24.52
C GLY A 286 44.96 39.53 -25.06
N TRP A 287 44.24 38.76 -24.25
CA TRP A 287 42.97 38.18 -24.69
C TRP A 287 41.90 39.27 -24.94
N PRO A 288 41.05 39.09 -25.98
CA PRO A 288 39.91 39.96 -26.16
C PRO A 288 38.91 39.81 -24.98
N ALA A 289 38.17 40.88 -24.71
CA ALA A 289 37.20 40.88 -23.61
C ALA A 289 36.11 39.80 -23.76
N SER A 290 35.77 39.47 -24.99
CA SER A 290 34.87 38.36 -25.33
C SER A 290 35.34 36.99 -24.83
N THR A 291 36.64 36.68 -25.02
CA THR A 291 37.28 35.44 -24.56
C THR A 291 37.32 35.39 -23.02
N PHE A 292 37.70 36.52 -22.39
CA PHE A 292 37.67 36.62 -20.93
C PHE A 292 36.28 36.35 -20.39
N LEU A 293 35.23 36.96 -20.98
CA LEU A 293 33.87 36.82 -20.55
C LEU A 293 33.33 35.38 -20.71
N LEU A 294 33.72 34.70 -21.80
CA LEU A 294 33.38 33.29 -22.01
C LEU A 294 33.88 32.41 -20.87
N TYR A 295 35.17 32.53 -20.53
CA TYR A 295 35.76 31.70 -19.47
C TYR A 295 35.32 32.13 -18.07
N PHE A 296 35.05 33.42 -17.85
CA PHE A 296 34.51 33.97 -16.63
C PHE A 296 33.13 33.35 -16.29
N THR A 297 32.23 33.32 -17.28
CA THR A 297 30.91 32.69 -17.15
C THR A 297 31.00 31.17 -17.06
N ALA A 298 31.90 30.55 -17.81
CA ALA A 298 32.07 29.11 -17.79
C ALA A 298 32.54 28.55 -16.43
N VAL A 299 33.36 29.31 -15.66
CA VAL A 299 33.76 28.87 -14.30
C VAL A 299 32.58 28.69 -13.38
N SER A 300 31.65 29.63 -13.37
CA SER A 300 30.42 29.53 -12.58
C SER A 300 29.51 28.40 -13.06
N GLY A 301 29.32 28.26 -14.39
CA GLY A 301 28.55 27.17 -15.00
C GLY A 301 29.10 25.79 -14.69
N ALA A 302 30.40 25.59 -14.80
CA ALA A 302 31.02 24.29 -14.49
C ALA A 302 30.75 23.82 -13.05
N ALA A 303 30.77 24.75 -12.13
CA ALA A 303 30.48 24.43 -10.73
C ALA A 303 29.03 24.03 -10.52
N SER A 304 28.06 24.71 -11.15
CA SER A 304 26.64 24.36 -11.03
C SER A 304 26.35 22.96 -11.59
N TRP A 305 27.02 22.54 -12.67
CA TRP A 305 26.90 21.17 -13.17
C TRP A 305 27.41 20.13 -12.18
N VAL A 306 28.55 20.38 -11.51
CA VAL A 306 29.08 19.44 -10.52
C VAL A 306 28.18 19.38 -9.28
N THR A 307 27.77 20.52 -8.74
CA THR A 307 26.80 20.56 -7.63
C THR A 307 25.49 19.87 -8.03
N GLY A 308 25.03 20.07 -9.27
CA GLY A 308 23.88 19.37 -9.82
C GLY A 308 24.05 17.85 -9.83
N ILE A 309 25.19 17.32 -10.31
CA ILE A 309 25.48 15.87 -10.27
C ILE A 309 25.36 15.33 -8.85
N LEU A 310 25.99 16.00 -7.88
CA LEU A 310 26.03 15.56 -6.49
C LEU A 310 24.63 15.59 -5.84
N THR A 311 23.87 16.65 -6.10
CA THR A 311 22.49 16.79 -5.64
C THR A 311 21.62 15.68 -6.20
N GLN A 312 21.70 15.41 -7.51
CA GLN A 312 20.90 14.36 -8.14
C GLN A 312 21.34 12.96 -7.71
N CYS A 313 22.62 12.72 -7.47
CA CYS A 313 23.09 11.45 -6.89
C CYS A 313 22.53 11.24 -5.46
N SER A 314 22.52 12.29 -4.63
CA SER A 314 21.94 12.24 -3.28
C SER A 314 20.43 11.99 -3.34
N GLN A 315 19.71 12.68 -4.24
CA GLN A 315 18.28 12.50 -4.44
C GLN A 315 17.96 11.09 -4.93
N LEU A 316 18.71 10.58 -5.90
CA LEU A 316 18.58 9.22 -6.43
C LEU A 316 18.80 8.17 -5.32
N HIS A 317 19.73 8.43 -4.40
CA HIS A 317 19.94 7.56 -3.25
C HIS A 317 18.71 7.53 -2.31
N LYS A 318 18.11 8.70 -2.01
CA LYS A 318 16.89 8.80 -1.20
C LYS A 318 15.73 8.06 -1.86
N GLU A 319 15.47 8.32 -3.14
CA GLU A 319 14.42 7.64 -3.92
C GLU A 319 14.64 6.13 -3.99
N SER A 320 15.90 5.71 -4.12
CA SER A 320 16.24 4.29 -4.15
C SER A 320 15.87 3.57 -2.84
N ILE A 321 15.93 4.23 -1.69
CA ILE A 321 15.49 3.63 -0.42
C ILE A 321 13.98 3.33 -0.47
N ASP A 322 13.19 4.27 -0.97
CA ASP A 322 11.74 4.10 -1.08
C ASP A 322 11.36 3.07 -2.16
N LEU A 323 12.05 3.07 -3.31
CA LEU A 323 11.89 2.05 -4.34
C LEU A 323 12.30 0.64 -3.87
N SER A 324 13.30 0.55 -2.95
CA SER A 324 13.64 -0.73 -2.33
C SER A 324 12.47 -1.31 -1.56
N LYS A 325 11.65 -0.47 -0.90
CA LYS A 325 10.47 -0.93 -0.19
C LYS A 325 9.40 -1.50 -1.12
N ILE A 326 9.24 -0.91 -2.31
CA ILE A 326 8.37 -1.49 -3.35
C ILE A 326 8.85 -2.88 -3.73
N GLN A 327 10.13 -3.04 -4.08
CA GLN A 327 10.66 -4.34 -4.48
C GLN A 327 10.66 -5.35 -3.33
N GLU A 328 10.97 -4.92 -2.10
CA GLU A 328 10.90 -5.76 -0.91
C GLU A 328 9.48 -6.32 -0.71
N TYR A 329 8.45 -5.46 -0.86
CA TYR A 329 7.05 -5.86 -0.75
C TYR A 329 6.63 -6.82 -1.89
N LEU A 330 6.92 -6.47 -3.13
CA LEU A 330 6.57 -7.31 -4.28
C LEU A 330 7.23 -8.69 -4.25
N ASN A 331 8.40 -8.81 -3.63
CA ASN A 331 9.17 -10.05 -3.52
C ASN A 331 9.02 -10.77 -2.17
N ILE A 332 7.98 -10.44 -1.38
CA ILE A 332 7.65 -11.20 -0.17
C ILE A 332 7.29 -12.63 -0.58
N PRO A 333 7.89 -13.64 0.08
CA PRO A 333 7.59 -15.03 -0.22
C PRO A 333 6.14 -15.37 0.14
N GLU A 334 5.51 -16.18 -0.69
CA GLU A 334 4.21 -16.76 -0.41
C GLU A 334 4.39 -18.08 0.32
N PRO A 335 3.88 -18.23 1.56
CA PRO A 335 3.88 -19.52 2.24
C PRO A 335 2.97 -20.54 1.55
N PHE A 336 1.92 -20.11 0.85
CA PHE A 336 0.97 -20.96 0.16
C PHE A 336 1.26 -21.06 -1.34
N ARG A 337 0.84 -22.17 -1.94
CA ARG A 337 0.92 -22.39 -3.39
C ARG A 337 -0.38 -21.90 -4.03
N PHE A 338 -0.28 -20.80 -4.80
CA PHE A 338 -1.39 -20.27 -5.59
C PHE A 338 -1.30 -20.66 -7.07
N GLU A 339 -0.15 -21.19 -7.49
CA GLU A 339 0.10 -21.69 -8.85
C GLU A 339 0.87 -23.00 -8.78
N GLY A 340 0.51 -23.95 -9.64
CA GLY A 340 1.21 -25.23 -9.79
C GLY A 340 0.94 -26.26 -8.68
N GLY A 341 -0.05 -26.02 -7.80
CA GLY A 341 -0.56 -27.02 -6.87
C GLY A 341 -1.52 -28.01 -7.52
N VAL A 342 -1.79 -29.13 -6.82
CA VAL A 342 -2.79 -30.12 -7.25
C VAL A 342 -4.17 -29.46 -7.21
N GLN A 343 -5.01 -29.75 -8.22
CA GLN A 343 -6.41 -29.29 -8.17
C GLN A 343 -7.20 -30.23 -7.26
N PRO A 344 -8.07 -29.70 -6.37
CA PRO A 344 -8.97 -30.55 -5.59
C PRO A 344 -9.78 -31.45 -6.51
N PRO A 345 -9.94 -32.75 -6.18
CA PRO A 345 -10.73 -33.66 -7.00
C PRO A 345 -12.18 -33.22 -7.03
N ALA A 346 -12.84 -33.33 -8.19
CA ALA A 346 -14.28 -33.20 -8.26
C ALA A 346 -14.93 -34.41 -7.54
N ALA A 347 -15.78 -34.13 -6.55
CA ALA A 347 -16.44 -35.15 -5.74
C ALA A 347 -17.87 -34.70 -5.41
N ASP A 348 -18.77 -35.67 -5.23
CA ASP A 348 -20.15 -35.40 -4.79
C ASP A 348 -20.24 -34.95 -3.34
N GLY A 349 -19.15 -35.12 -2.57
CA GLY A 349 -19.00 -34.67 -1.20
C GLY A 349 -17.55 -34.63 -0.76
N TYR A 350 -17.26 -33.81 0.23
CA TYR A 350 -15.90 -33.57 0.71
C TYR A 350 -15.80 -33.93 2.20
N GLU A 351 -14.85 -34.83 2.51
CA GLU A 351 -14.41 -35.09 3.88
C GLU A 351 -13.33 -34.08 4.24
N LEU A 352 -13.47 -33.44 5.40
CA LEU A 352 -12.43 -32.62 6.00
C LEU A 352 -11.91 -33.33 7.26
N ARG A 353 -10.58 -33.40 7.40
CA ARG A 353 -9.98 -34.09 8.53
C ARG A 353 -8.81 -33.30 9.11
N LEU A 354 -8.83 -33.14 10.42
CA LEU A 354 -7.71 -32.64 11.22
C LEU A 354 -7.03 -33.85 11.85
N GLU A 355 -5.70 -34.01 11.68
CA GLU A 355 -4.90 -35.07 12.27
C GLU A 355 -3.85 -34.47 13.18
N ASN A 356 -4.01 -34.67 14.50
CA ASN A 356 -3.10 -34.21 15.56
C ASN A 356 -2.73 -32.71 15.39
N VAL A 357 -3.72 -31.86 15.13
CA VAL A 357 -3.51 -30.45 14.79
C VAL A 357 -3.30 -29.62 16.03
N SER A 358 -2.12 -28.96 16.11
CA SER A 358 -1.84 -27.89 17.05
C SER A 358 -1.58 -26.59 16.28
N PHE A 359 -1.98 -25.46 16.87
CA PHE A 359 -1.81 -24.18 16.20
C PHE A 359 -1.65 -23.01 17.17
N HIS A 360 -0.69 -22.14 16.85
CA HIS A 360 -0.55 -20.80 17.41
C HIS A 360 -0.39 -19.77 16.28
N TYR A 361 -0.83 -18.52 16.54
CA TYR A 361 -0.67 -17.44 15.56
C TYR A 361 0.79 -17.03 15.39
N PRO A 362 1.21 -16.59 14.19
CA PRO A 362 2.56 -16.09 13.95
C PRO A 362 2.98 -15.03 14.97
N GLY A 363 4.17 -15.21 15.55
CA GLY A 363 4.70 -14.28 16.57
C GLY A 363 4.21 -14.53 18.00
N THR A 364 3.43 -15.59 18.26
CA THR A 364 3.04 -16.05 19.60
C THR A 364 3.60 -17.45 19.85
N GLU A 365 3.84 -17.79 21.14
CA GLU A 365 4.29 -19.14 21.54
C GLU A 365 3.14 -19.95 22.17
N ARG A 366 1.98 -19.32 22.40
CA ARG A 366 0.86 -19.96 23.07
C ARG A 366 -0.04 -20.64 22.06
N ASP A 367 -0.17 -21.96 22.16
CA ASP A 367 -1.12 -22.73 21.36
C ASP A 367 -2.57 -22.36 21.69
N ILE A 368 -3.32 -22.08 20.65
CA ILE A 368 -4.77 -21.83 20.67
C ILE A 368 -5.52 -23.15 20.49
N LEU A 369 -4.99 -24.05 19.65
CA LEU A 369 -5.50 -25.42 19.47
C LEU A 369 -4.39 -26.40 19.77
N ARG A 370 -4.74 -27.53 20.40
CA ARG A 370 -3.80 -28.55 20.86
C ARG A 370 -4.30 -29.94 20.51
N HIS A 371 -3.52 -30.66 19.72
CA HIS A 371 -3.73 -32.05 19.38
C HIS A 371 -5.18 -32.39 18.98
N ILE A 372 -5.74 -31.58 18.07
CA ILE A 372 -7.09 -31.77 17.57
C ILE A 372 -7.10 -32.90 16.54
N ASP A 373 -7.89 -33.93 16.82
CA ASP A 373 -8.28 -34.99 15.89
C ASP A 373 -9.79 -34.84 15.59
N LEU A 374 -10.14 -34.61 14.33
CA LEU A 374 -11.52 -34.40 13.92
C LEU A 374 -11.70 -34.88 12.48
N THR A 375 -12.77 -35.64 12.22
CA THR A 375 -13.21 -35.96 10.86
C THR A 375 -14.62 -35.41 10.68
N ILE A 376 -14.82 -34.64 9.62
CA ILE A 376 -16.14 -34.13 9.19
C ILE A 376 -16.50 -34.87 7.92
N HIS A 377 -17.58 -35.65 7.97
CA HIS A 377 -17.99 -36.51 6.88
C HIS A 377 -18.70 -35.73 5.75
N PRO A 378 -18.67 -36.24 4.52
CA PRO A 378 -19.43 -35.64 3.41
C PRO A 378 -20.91 -35.47 3.74
N GLY A 379 -21.43 -34.24 3.57
CA GLY A 379 -22.85 -33.91 3.86
C GLY A 379 -23.19 -33.71 5.33
N GLU A 380 -22.23 -33.84 6.24
CA GLU A 380 -22.42 -33.66 7.69
C GLU A 380 -22.62 -32.19 8.06
N LYS A 381 -23.57 -31.95 8.97
CA LYS A 381 -23.80 -30.64 9.62
C LYS A 381 -23.16 -30.66 11.01
N LEU A 382 -22.00 -30.05 11.15
CA LEU A 382 -21.25 -29.99 12.39
C LEU A 382 -21.45 -28.65 13.09
N ALA A 383 -21.85 -28.66 14.37
CA ALA A 383 -21.81 -27.47 15.20
C ALA A 383 -20.54 -27.41 16.04
N VAL A 384 -19.93 -26.23 16.15
CA VAL A 384 -18.77 -25.97 17.00
C VAL A 384 -19.15 -24.94 18.04
N VAL A 385 -19.14 -25.35 19.30
CA VAL A 385 -19.54 -24.52 20.45
C VAL A 385 -18.45 -24.47 21.51
N GLY A 386 -18.53 -23.54 22.43
CA GLY A 386 -17.58 -23.34 23.52
C GLY A 386 -17.48 -21.88 23.94
N LEU A 387 -16.73 -21.60 24.98
CA LEU A 387 -16.54 -20.25 25.51
C LEU A 387 -15.77 -19.35 24.53
N ASN A 388 -15.82 -18.05 24.79
CA ASN A 388 -15.05 -17.07 24.00
C ASN A 388 -13.53 -17.35 24.17
N GLY A 389 -12.79 -17.32 23.07
CA GLY A 389 -11.35 -17.62 23.08
C GLY A 389 -10.98 -19.10 23.10
N ALA A 390 -11.95 -20.02 23.06
CA ALA A 390 -11.66 -21.47 23.06
C ALA A 390 -11.01 -22.01 21.76
N GLY A 391 -10.94 -21.19 20.67
CA GLY A 391 -10.29 -21.60 19.42
C GLY A 391 -11.26 -21.95 18.27
N LYS A 392 -12.59 -21.75 18.43
CA LYS A 392 -13.61 -22.09 17.42
C LYS A 392 -13.35 -21.46 16.04
N THR A 393 -13.22 -20.14 15.97
CA THR A 393 -12.91 -19.41 14.72
C THR A 393 -11.54 -19.81 14.17
N THR A 394 -10.55 -20.07 15.05
CA THR A 394 -9.22 -20.52 14.64
C THR A 394 -9.28 -21.89 13.95
N MET A 395 -10.09 -22.83 14.47
CA MET A 395 -10.28 -24.14 13.84
C MET A 395 -10.91 -23.99 12.45
N VAL A 396 -11.90 -23.12 12.29
CA VAL A 396 -12.51 -22.86 10.98
C VAL A 396 -11.51 -22.21 10.03
N MET A 397 -10.66 -21.29 10.49
CA MET A 397 -9.62 -20.70 9.65
C MET A 397 -8.61 -21.75 9.14
N LEU A 398 -8.29 -22.77 9.95
CA LEU A 398 -7.46 -23.89 9.52
C LEU A 398 -8.19 -24.78 8.51
N LEU A 399 -9.46 -25.12 8.75
CA LEU A 399 -10.29 -25.89 7.81
C LEU A 399 -10.42 -25.19 6.47
N CYS A 400 -10.60 -23.85 6.47
CA CYS A 400 -10.63 -23.05 5.25
C CYS A 400 -9.25 -22.87 4.59
N GLY A 401 -8.17 -23.27 5.26
CA GLY A 401 -6.81 -23.11 4.75
C GLY A 401 -6.29 -21.67 4.76
N PHE A 402 -6.81 -20.78 5.61
CA PHE A 402 -6.24 -19.44 5.83
C PHE A 402 -4.92 -19.47 6.59
N TYR A 403 -4.72 -20.52 7.38
CA TYR A 403 -3.46 -20.87 8.04
C TYR A 403 -3.17 -22.34 7.82
N ASP A 404 -1.89 -22.68 7.81
CA ASP A 404 -1.45 -24.07 7.98
C ASP A 404 -1.24 -24.35 9.47
N PRO A 405 -1.51 -25.56 9.96
CA PRO A 405 -1.26 -25.91 11.36
C PRO A 405 0.22 -25.83 11.69
N THR A 406 0.55 -25.51 12.96
CA THR A 406 1.91 -25.52 13.47
C THR A 406 2.43 -26.97 13.56
N GLU A 407 1.57 -27.88 14.00
CA GLU A 407 1.82 -29.32 14.03
C GLU A 407 0.61 -30.06 13.48
N GLY A 408 0.83 -31.25 12.91
CA GLY A 408 -0.22 -32.06 12.32
C GLY A 408 -0.55 -31.68 10.88
N ARG A 409 -1.77 -32.08 10.43
CA ARG A 409 -2.21 -31.92 9.04
C ARG A 409 -3.70 -31.63 8.97
N VAL A 410 -4.07 -30.85 7.96
CA VAL A 410 -5.47 -30.69 7.51
C VAL A 410 -5.59 -31.43 6.18
N LEU A 411 -6.55 -32.33 6.08
CA LEU A 411 -6.75 -33.16 4.91
C LEU A 411 -8.13 -32.88 4.26
N LEU A 412 -8.16 -32.91 2.95
CA LEU A 412 -9.37 -32.95 2.13
C LEU A 412 -9.40 -34.30 1.39
N ASN A 413 -10.41 -35.12 1.64
CA ASN A 413 -10.50 -36.48 1.08
C ASN A 413 -9.19 -37.29 1.24
N GLY A 414 -8.53 -37.16 2.40
CA GLY A 414 -7.29 -37.86 2.74
C GLY A 414 -6.00 -37.23 2.19
N GLN A 415 -6.06 -36.15 1.40
CA GLN A 415 -4.91 -35.44 0.85
C GLN A 415 -4.65 -34.14 1.62
N ASP A 416 -3.38 -33.86 1.93
CA ASP A 416 -2.96 -32.66 2.67
C ASP A 416 -3.27 -31.38 1.87
N ILE A 417 -3.92 -30.41 2.52
CA ILE A 417 -4.32 -29.14 1.87
C ILE A 417 -3.13 -28.29 1.40
N ARG A 418 -1.93 -28.53 1.93
CA ARG A 418 -0.69 -27.87 1.50
C ARG A 418 -0.23 -28.27 0.10
N GLU A 419 -0.71 -29.40 -0.42
CA GLU A 419 -0.41 -29.88 -1.77
C GLU A 419 -1.28 -29.24 -2.84
N PHE A 420 -2.46 -28.73 -2.46
CA PHE A 420 -3.39 -28.12 -3.39
C PHE A 420 -2.97 -26.71 -3.84
N ASP A 421 -3.42 -26.34 -5.03
CA ASP A 421 -3.57 -24.93 -5.41
C ASP A 421 -4.53 -24.27 -4.42
N ARG A 422 -4.05 -23.31 -3.65
CA ARG A 422 -4.82 -22.72 -2.56
C ARG A 422 -6.04 -21.94 -3.07
N SER A 423 -5.94 -21.31 -4.25
CA SER A 423 -7.08 -20.63 -4.88
C SER A 423 -8.17 -21.62 -5.30
N ALA A 424 -7.77 -22.79 -5.78
CA ALA A 424 -8.72 -23.86 -6.12
C ALA A 424 -9.38 -24.44 -4.86
N TYR A 425 -8.61 -24.61 -3.78
CA TYR A 425 -9.13 -25.03 -2.48
C TYR A 425 -10.16 -24.04 -1.93
N TYR A 426 -9.88 -22.72 -1.97
CA TYR A 426 -10.81 -21.69 -1.52
C TYR A 426 -12.14 -21.67 -2.30
N ARG A 427 -12.15 -22.11 -3.55
CA ARG A 427 -13.39 -22.20 -4.36
C ARG A 427 -14.39 -23.21 -3.80
N LEU A 428 -13.94 -24.20 -3.04
CA LEU A 428 -14.82 -25.20 -2.42
C LEU A 428 -15.68 -24.63 -1.29
N PHE A 429 -15.30 -23.50 -0.70
CA PHE A 429 -15.97 -22.95 0.45
C PHE A 429 -16.94 -21.82 0.09
N SER A 430 -18.13 -21.85 0.64
CA SER A 430 -19.01 -20.70 0.85
C SER A 430 -18.97 -20.35 2.32
N ALA A 431 -18.72 -19.08 2.66
CA ALA A 431 -18.52 -18.71 4.07
C ALA A 431 -19.18 -17.38 4.44
N VAL A 432 -19.71 -17.33 5.67
CA VAL A 432 -20.09 -16.11 6.37
C VAL A 432 -19.28 -16.09 7.66
N PHE A 433 -18.32 -15.16 7.76
CA PHE A 433 -17.50 -14.97 8.94
C PHE A 433 -18.08 -13.90 9.86
N GLN A 434 -17.73 -13.93 11.15
CA GLN A 434 -18.14 -12.93 12.15
C GLN A 434 -17.72 -11.50 11.77
N GLY A 435 -16.48 -11.33 11.30
CA GLY A 435 -15.98 -10.07 10.75
C GLY A 435 -16.12 -10.06 9.22
N PHE A 436 -17.08 -9.31 8.70
CA PHE A 436 -17.30 -9.18 7.26
C PHE A 436 -17.13 -7.74 6.79
N SER A 437 -16.72 -7.58 5.55
CA SER A 437 -16.68 -6.30 4.85
C SER A 437 -17.53 -6.37 3.59
N ILE A 438 -18.16 -5.24 3.27
CA ILE A 438 -18.92 -5.04 2.03
C ILE A 438 -18.29 -3.86 1.31
N LEU A 439 -18.12 -4.00 0.00
CA LEU A 439 -17.69 -2.91 -0.85
C LEU A 439 -18.88 -2.01 -1.19
N ASP A 440 -18.65 -0.72 -1.30
CA ASP A 440 -19.65 0.25 -1.77
C ASP A 440 -19.87 0.05 -3.28
N THR A 441 -20.80 -0.86 -3.62
CA THR A 441 -21.24 -1.21 -4.96
C THR A 441 -22.76 -1.43 -4.97
N THR A 442 -23.36 -1.92 -6.05
CA THR A 442 -24.77 -2.27 -6.05
C THR A 442 -25.04 -3.54 -5.21
N ILE A 443 -26.25 -3.70 -4.70
CA ILE A 443 -26.65 -4.90 -3.94
C ILE A 443 -26.44 -6.16 -4.79
N ALA A 444 -26.77 -6.11 -6.08
CA ALA A 444 -26.56 -7.22 -7.00
C ALA A 444 -25.08 -7.60 -7.14
N GLU A 445 -24.19 -6.62 -7.28
CA GLU A 445 -22.75 -6.84 -7.35
C GLU A 445 -22.18 -7.37 -6.02
N CYS A 446 -22.69 -6.87 -4.88
CA CYS A 446 -22.31 -7.39 -3.56
C CYS A 446 -22.63 -8.89 -3.42
N VAL A 447 -23.77 -9.35 -3.93
CA VAL A 447 -24.18 -10.76 -3.90
C VAL A 447 -23.41 -11.59 -4.92
N ALA A 448 -23.32 -11.11 -6.18
CA ALA A 448 -22.70 -11.84 -7.28
C ALA A 448 -21.16 -11.82 -7.24
N GLN A 449 -20.55 -10.82 -6.54
CA GLN A 449 -19.10 -10.60 -6.47
C GLN A 449 -18.45 -10.41 -7.85
N THR A 450 -19.20 -9.85 -8.79
CA THR A 450 -18.77 -9.49 -10.14
C THR A 450 -19.57 -8.29 -10.63
N THR A 451 -19.00 -7.51 -11.55
CA THR A 451 -19.66 -6.41 -12.25
C THR A 451 -20.21 -6.84 -13.61
N GLU A 452 -19.76 -7.99 -14.13
CA GLU A 452 -20.13 -8.51 -15.44
C GLU A 452 -20.90 -9.82 -15.33
N HIS A 453 -21.85 -10.04 -16.23
CA HIS A 453 -22.62 -11.30 -16.36
C HIS A 453 -23.34 -11.74 -15.06
N ILE A 454 -23.93 -10.79 -14.32
CA ILE A 454 -24.69 -11.10 -13.11
C ILE A 454 -25.98 -11.86 -13.47
N ASP A 455 -26.13 -13.06 -12.92
CA ASP A 455 -27.39 -13.80 -12.97
C ASP A 455 -28.40 -13.21 -11.96
N ARG A 456 -29.24 -12.29 -12.43
CA ARG A 456 -30.21 -11.57 -11.61
C ARG A 456 -31.28 -12.48 -11.01
N VAL A 457 -31.67 -13.52 -11.73
CA VAL A 457 -32.66 -14.50 -11.23
C VAL A 457 -32.07 -15.25 -10.02
N LYS A 458 -30.79 -15.65 -10.12
CA LYS A 458 -30.08 -16.27 -9.01
C LYS A 458 -29.87 -15.29 -7.85
N VAL A 459 -29.58 -14.01 -8.12
CA VAL A 459 -29.46 -12.96 -7.07
C VAL A 459 -30.78 -12.84 -6.31
N ASP A 460 -31.90 -12.65 -7.01
CA ASP A 460 -33.23 -12.51 -6.39
C ASP A 460 -33.60 -13.74 -5.58
N HIS A 461 -33.32 -14.95 -6.09
CA HIS A 461 -33.54 -16.20 -5.37
C HIS A 461 -32.71 -16.26 -4.07
N CYS A 462 -31.42 -15.93 -4.11
CA CYS A 462 -30.54 -15.92 -2.92
C CYS A 462 -30.98 -14.87 -1.89
N LEU A 463 -31.41 -13.70 -2.35
CA LEU A 463 -31.95 -12.65 -1.49
C LEU A 463 -33.27 -13.08 -0.82
N ALA A 464 -34.14 -13.80 -1.53
CA ALA A 464 -35.38 -14.34 -0.97
C ALA A 464 -35.09 -15.42 0.08
N GLN A 465 -34.14 -16.32 -0.20
CA GLN A 465 -33.70 -17.32 0.79
C GLN A 465 -33.12 -16.65 2.04
N ALA A 466 -32.36 -15.57 1.88
CA ALA A 466 -31.81 -14.80 3.00
C ALA A 466 -32.84 -13.90 3.71
N GLY A 467 -34.09 -13.84 3.24
CA GLY A 467 -35.16 -13.05 3.84
C GLY A 467 -35.00 -11.53 3.63
N LEU A 468 -34.45 -11.11 2.49
CA LEU A 468 -34.22 -9.68 2.19
C LEU A 468 -35.18 -9.10 1.16
N THR A 469 -36.06 -9.88 0.54
CA THR A 469 -36.95 -9.45 -0.55
C THR A 469 -37.74 -8.18 -0.19
N GLU A 470 -38.43 -8.16 0.97
CA GLU A 470 -39.21 -7.01 1.40
C GLU A 470 -38.37 -5.77 1.72
N ALA A 471 -37.15 -5.95 2.24
CA ALA A 471 -36.26 -4.86 2.57
C ALA A 471 -35.74 -4.18 1.29
N ILE A 472 -35.36 -4.98 0.29
CA ILE A 472 -34.83 -4.51 -0.98
C ILE A 472 -35.92 -3.91 -1.88
N ALA A 473 -37.13 -4.46 -1.84
CA ALA A 473 -38.28 -3.92 -2.57
C ALA A 473 -38.65 -2.47 -2.18
N LYS A 474 -38.23 -2.02 -1.00
CA LYS A 474 -38.42 -0.63 -0.55
C LYS A 474 -37.48 0.37 -1.22
N PHE A 475 -36.41 -0.10 -1.86
CA PHE A 475 -35.46 0.77 -2.53
C PHE A 475 -35.90 1.09 -3.98
N PRO A 476 -35.77 2.35 -4.43
CA PRO A 476 -36.25 2.77 -5.75
C PRO A 476 -35.68 1.97 -6.92
N GLN A 477 -34.44 1.50 -6.80
CA GLN A 477 -33.73 0.74 -7.84
C GLN A 477 -33.62 -0.76 -7.51
N GLY A 478 -34.31 -1.24 -6.44
CA GLY A 478 -34.25 -2.63 -6.03
C GLY A 478 -32.83 -3.12 -5.82
N VAL A 479 -32.43 -4.21 -6.47
CA VAL A 479 -31.08 -4.80 -6.38
C VAL A 479 -29.98 -3.96 -7.02
N ASP A 480 -30.31 -2.99 -7.85
CA ASP A 480 -29.36 -2.05 -8.47
C ASP A 480 -29.07 -0.83 -7.58
N THR A 481 -29.66 -0.75 -6.41
CA THR A 481 -29.38 0.30 -5.44
C THR A 481 -27.96 0.17 -4.91
N HIS A 482 -27.20 1.28 -4.88
CA HIS A 482 -25.87 1.31 -4.30
C HIS A 482 -25.93 1.14 -2.79
N PHE A 483 -25.05 0.30 -2.28
CA PHE A 483 -24.82 0.10 -0.85
C PHE A 483 -23.63 0.95 -0.40
N GLY A 484 -23.72 1.52 0.82
CA GLY A 484 -22.65 2.34 1.41
C GLY A 484 -22.70 3.80 0.97
N ARG A 485 -22.05 4.69 1.73
CA ARG A 485 -22.00 6.14 1.48
C ARG A 485 -20.59 6.69 1.42
N GLU A 486 -19.57 5.85 1.39
CA GLU A 486 -18.19 6.28 1.24
C GLU A 486 -17.90 6.70 -0.20
N VAL A 487 -18.49 5.97 -1.17
CA VAL A 487 -18.35 6.23 -2.60
C VAL A 487 -19.58 6.93 -3.19
N TYR A 488 -20.78 6.51 -2.81
CA TYR A 488 -22.04 6.99 -3.37
C TYR A 488 -22.84 7.77 -2.33
N LEU A 489 -23.10 9.06 -2.58
CA LEU A 489 -23.83 9.94 -1.65
C LEU A 489 -25.28 9.52 -1.40
N ASP A 490 -25.91 8.88 -2.40
CA ASP A 490 -27.26 8.35 -2.39
C ASP A 490 -27.35 6.89 -1.95
N GLY A 491 -26.20 6.28 -1.61
CA GLY A 491 -26.12 4.89 -1.17
C GLY A 491 -26.94 4.60 0.07
N VAL A 492 -27.57 3.43 0.10
CA VAL A 492 -28.37 2.98 1.23
C VAL A 492 -27.50 2.34 2.30
N GLN A 493 -27.95 2.43 3.54
CA GLN A 493 -27.36 1.69 4.65
C GLN A 493 -28.35 0.64 5.13
N LEU A 494 -27.90 -0.59 5.17
CA LEU A 494 -28.65 -1.70 5.77
C LEU A 494 -28.42 -1.74 7.28
N SER A 495 -29.41 -2.24 8.03
CA SER A 495 -29.21 -2.54 9.46
C SER A 495 -28.18 -3.69 9.61
N GLY A 496 -27.58 -3.84 10.79
CA GLY A 496 -26.62 -4.93 11.05
C GLY A 496 -27.17 -6.31 10.68
N GLY A 497 -28.41 -6.60 11.05
CA GLY A 497 -29.08 -7.85 10.69
C GLY A 497 -29.35 -8.00 9.20
N GLN A 498 -29.73 -6.92 8.49
CA GLN A 498 -29.90 -6.95 7.03
C GLN A 498 -28.57 -7.16 6.32
N THR A 499 -27.51 -6.52 6.81
CA THR A 499 -26.14 -6.68 6.29
C THR A 499 -25.69 -8.14 6.44
N GLN A 500 -25.95 -8.75 7.59
CA GLN A 500 -25.60 -10.16 7.83
C GLN A 500 -26.37 -11.11 6.90
N ARG A 501 -27.65 -10.85 6.64
CA ARG A 501 -28.46 -11.58 5.65
C ARG A 501 -27.96 -11.38 4.23
N LEU A 502 -27.43 -10.19 3.89
CA LEU A 502 -26.80 -9.94 2.58
C LEU A 502 -25.53 -10.80 2.40
N MET A 503 -24.73 -10.97 3.47
CA MET A 503 -23.59 -11.89 3.44
C MET A 503 -24.00 -13.33 3.26
N LEU A 504 -25.13 -13.74 3.84
CA LEU A 504 -25.70 -15.05 3.60
C LEU A 504 -26.11 -15.22 2.12
N ALA A 505 -26.82 -14.24 1.53
CA ALA A 505 -27.18 -14.27 0.11
C ALA A 505 -25.93 -14.40 -0.79
N ARG A 506 -24.83 -13.73 -0.46
CA ARG A 506 -23.54 -13.84 -1.13
C ARG A 506 -22.96 -15.27 -1.05
N ALA A 507 -22.99 -15.88 0.12
CA ALA A 507 -22.53 -17.26 0.32
C ALA A 507 -23.37 -18.27 -0.47
N LEU A 508 -24.70 -18.07 -0.51
CA LEU A 508 -25.63 -18.88 -1.31
C LEU A 508 -25.40 -18.72 -2.82
N TYR A 509 -25.15 -17.50 -3.28
CA TYR A 509 -24.86 -17.24 -4.70
C TYR A 509 -23.59 -17.95 -5.15
N LYS A 510 -22.54 -17.98 -4.32
CA LYS A 510 -21.30 -18.72 -4.60
C LYS A 510 -21.54 -20.22 -4.72
N ASP A 511 -22.40 -20.79 -3.90
CA ASP A 511 -22.87 -22.17 -3.96
C ASP A 511 -21.78 -23.24 -3.86
N GLY A 512 -20.78 -23.01 -2.99
CA GLY A 512 -19.69 -23.97 -2.75
C GLY A 512 -20.20 -25.24 -2.04
N PRO A 513 -19.54 -26.39 -2.24
CA PRO A 513 -19.90 -27.68 -1.65
C PRO A 513 -19.69 -27.75 -0.13
N ILE A 514 -18.87 -26.87 0.43
CA ILE A 514 -18.61 -26.75 1.87
C ILE A 514 -19.08 -25.39 2.35
N LEU A 515 -19.99 -25.37 3.33
CA LEU A 515 -20.56 -24.14 3.88
C LEU A 515 -20.03 -23.89 5.31
N ILE A 516 -19.48 -22.70 5.52
CA ILE A 516 -19.01 -22.25 6.85
C ILE A 516 -19.84 -21.07 7.31
N LEU A 517 -20.40 -21.17 8.53
CA LEU A 517 -21.17 -20.10 9.13
C LEU A 517 -20.63 -19.81 10.54
N ASP A 518 -19.94 -18.67 10.68
CA ASP A 518 -19.37 -18.22 11.96
C ASP A 518 -20.25 -17.11 12.55
N GLU A 519 -21.04 -17.45 13.55
CA GLU A 519 -22.01 -16.61 14.25
C GLU A 519 -22.98 -15.85 13.31
N PRO A 520 -23.65 -16.56 12.39
CA PRO A 520 -24.42 -15.93 11.33
C PRO A 520 -25.69 -15.19 11.79
N THR A 521 -26.00 -15.21 13.08
CA THR A 521 -27.22 -14.62 13.67
C THR A 521 -26.95 -13.62 14.78
N ALA A 522 -25.68 -13.23 15.01
CA ALA A 522 -25.29 -12.37 16.13
C ALA A 522 -26.04 -11.01 16.19
N ALA A 523 -26.46 -10.47 15.03
CA ALA A 523 -27.17 -9.20 14.92
C ALA A 523 -28.69 -9.33 14.70
N LEU A 524 -29.27 -10.53 14.88
CA LEU A 524 -30.69 -10.81 14.66
C LEU A 524 -31.46 -10.87 15.98
N ASP A 525 -32.74 -10.48 15.92
CA ASP A 525 -33.71 -10.72 17.01
C ASP A 525 -34.09 -12.21 17.06
N PRO A 526 -34.61 -12.71 18.21
CA PRO A 526 -34.90 -14.13 18.40
C PRO A 526 -35.91 -14.72 17.40
N ILE A 527 -36.88 -13.93 16.92
CA ILE A 527 -37.90 -14.39 15.96
C ILE A 527 -37.29 -14.56 14.60
N ALA A 528 -36.57 -13.53 14.12
CA ALA A 528 -35.84 -13.58 12.85
C ALA A 528 -34.75 -14.65 12.84
N GLU A 529 -34.16 -14.93 14.00
CA GLU A 529 -33.18 -15.99 14.18
C GLU A 529 -33.79 -17.38 13.96
N ASN A 530 -34.92 -17.67 14.56
CA ASN A 530 -35.61 -18.97 14.42
C ASN A 530 -35.99 -19.26 12.96
N ASP A 531 -36.52 -18.25 12.24
CA ASP A 531 -36.84 -18.37 10.81
C ASP A 531 -35.62 -18.67 9.94
N ILE A 532 -34.51 -18.08 10.29
CA ILE A 532 -33.26 -18.30 9.55
C ILE A 532 -32.67 -19.69 9.85
N TYR A 533 -32.77 -20.20 11.08
CA TYR A 533 -32.29 -21.55 11.39
C TYR A 533 -33.05 -22.65 10.62
N GLN A 534 -34.35 -22.53 10.45
CA GLN A 534 -35.08 -23.45 9.58
C GLN A 534 -34.60 -23.38 8.15
N LYS A 535 -34.37 -22.16 7.63
CA LYS A 535 -33.82 -21.96 6.30
C LYS A 535 -32.40 -22.50 6.18
N TYR A 536 -31.57 -22.40 7.21
CA TYR A 536 -30.23 -22.98 7.21
C TYR A 536 -30.26 -24.50 7.05
N SER A 537 -31.19 -25.19 7.68
CA SER A 537 -31.33 -26.63 7.48
C SER A 537 -31.59 -26.99 6.04
N ASP A 538 -32.43 -26.22 5.35
CA ASP A 538 -32.75 -26.45 3.93
C ASP A 538 -31.58 -26.08 3.01
N MET A 539 -30.89 -24.95 3.28
CA MET A 539 -29.75 -24.48 2.49
C MET A 539 -28.52 -25.39 2.59
N THR A 540 -28.39 -26.15 3.67
CA THR A 540 -27.27 -27.08 3.92
C THR A 540 -27.57 -28.51 3.48
N ALA A 541 -28.77 -28.77 2.93
CA ALA A 541 -29.14 -30.10 2.45
C ALA A 541 -28.14 -30.60 1.40
N GLY A 542 -27.50 -31.73 1.68
CA GLY A 542 -26.49 -32.35 0.80
C GLY A 542 -25.12 -31.68 0.80
N LYS A 543 -24.87 -30.65 1.62
CA LYS A 543 -23.56 -30.00 1.74
C LYS A 543 -22.90 -30.31 3.07
N THR A 544 -21.57 -30.45 3.06
CA THR A 544 -20.79 -30.47 4.30
C THR A 544 -20.83 -29.06 4.92
N SER A 545 -21.21 -28.94 6.19
CA SER A 545 -21.37 -27.62 6.80
C SER A 545 -20.82 -27.54 8.22
N VAL A 546 -20.22 -26.41 8.56
CA VAL A 546 -19.68 -26.12 9.90
C VAL A 546 -20.33 -24.84 10.42
N PHE A 547 -20.97 -24.93 11.56
CA PHE A 547 -21.65 -23.85 12.26
C PHE A 547 -20.91 -23.51 13.55
N ILE A 548 -20.46 -22.27 13.69
CA ILE A 548 -20.05 -21.74 14.98
C ILE A 548 -21.22 -20.94 15.56
N SER A 549 -21.61 -21.25 16.77
CA SER A 549 -22.63 -20.49 17.48
C SER A 549 -22.32 -20.35 18.96
N HIS A 550 -22.58 -19.17 19.50
CA HIS A 550 -22.66 -18.92 20.92
C HIS A 550 -24.06 -19.21 21.50
N ARG A 551 -25.07 -19.39 20.64
CA ARG A 551 -26.46 -19.68 21.03
C ARG A 551 -26.73 -21.17 20.82
N LEU A 552 -26.74 -21.93 21.91
CA LEU A 552 -26.88 -23.39 21.86
C LEU A 552 -28.23 -23.88 21.30
N ALA A 553 -29.29 -23.06 21.37
CA ALA A 553 -30.57 -23.39 20.74
C ALA A 553 -30.44 -23.65 19.22
N SER A 554 -29.51 -22.98 18.58
CA SER A 554 -29.24 -23.10 17.15
C SER A 554 -28.50 -24.38 16.73
N THR A 555 -27.90 -25.11 17.67
CA THR A 555 -27.15 -26.33 17.36
C THR A 555 -28.01 -27.57 17.17
N ARG A 556 -29.31 -27.48 17.48
CA ARG A 556 -30.27 -28.63 17.47
C ARG A 556 -30.49 -29.23 16.08
N PHE A 557 -30.27 -28.45 15.00
CA PHE A 557 -30.46 -28.94 13.65
C PHE A 557 -29.18 -29.59 13.08
N CYS A 558 -28.05 -29.54 13.82
CA CYS A 558 -26.80 -30.16 13.42
C CYS A 558 -26.77 -31.65 13.77
N ASP A 559 -26.11 -32.44 12.94
CA ASP A 559 -25.98 -33.88 13.14
C ASP A 559 -25.08 -34.20 14.34
N ARG A 560 -24.03 -33.37 14.53
CA ARG A 560 -23.05 -33.52 15.61
C ARG A 560 -22.62 -32.17 16.16
N ILE A 561 -22.29 -32.13 17.43
CA ILE A 561 -21.84 -30.94 18.16
C ILE A 561 -20.49 -31.24 18.77
N LEU A 562 -19.54 -30.32 18.58
CA LEU A 562 -18.25 -30.30 19.25
C LEU A 562 -18.24 -29.19 20.28
N PHE A 563 -17.95 -29.53 21.53
CA PHE A 563 -17.68 -28.56 22.58
C PHE A 563 -16.17 -28.40 22.75
N ILE A 564 -15.66 -27.19 22.42
CA ILE A 564 -14.24 -26.86 22.52
C ILE A 564 -13.97 -26.13 23.83
N ALA A 565 -13.02 -26.63 24.61
CA ALA A 565 -12.50 -26.00 25.82
C ALA A 565 -10.99 -26.19 25.91
N ASP A 566 -10.30 -25.17 26.44
CA ASP A 566 -8.84 -25.18 26.67
C ASP A 566 -8.00 -25.57 25.45
N GLY A 567 -8.50 -25.25 24.24
CA GLY A 567 -7.84 -25.55 22.96
C GLY A 567 -7.98 -26.99 22.49
N GLY A 568 -8.80 -27.82 23.15
CA GLY A 568 -9.08 -29.21 22.80
C GLY A 568 -10.58 -29.48 22.60
N ILE A 569 -10.92 -30.63 22.01
CA ILE A 569 -12.30 -31.15 21.97
C ILE A 569 -12.62 -31.77 23.33
N ALA A 570 -13.44 -31.08 24.13
CA ALA A 570 -13.82 -31.57 25.47
C ALA A 570 -14.99 -32.56 25.42
N GLU A 571 -15.97 -32.29 24.58
CA GLU A 571 -17.17 -33.13 24.42
C GLU A 571 -17.59 -33.19 22.95
N GLU A 572 -18.12 -34.34 22.56
CA GLU A 572 -18.63 -34.61 21.22
C GLU A 572 -19.85 -35.51 21.29
N GLY A 573 -20.85 -35.23 20.46
CA GLY A 573 -22.09 -36.00 20.37
C GLY A 573 -23.26 -35.22 19.81
N THR A 574 -24.44 -35.81 19.77
CA THR A 574 -25.67 -35.13 19.43
C THR A 574 -26.15 -34.26 20.59
N HIS A 575 -27.06 -33.31 20.33
CA HIS A 575 -27.64 -32.46 21.36
C HIS A 575 -28.22 -33.27 22.55
N LYS A 576 -28.94 -34.36 22.25
CA LYS A 576 -29.54 -35.22 23.26
C LYS A 576 -28.51 -35.96 24.10
N GLU A 577 -27.47 -36.50 23.47
CA GLU A 577 -26.39 -37.21 24.16
C GLU A 577 -25.59 -36.27 25.07
N LEU A 578 -25.26 -35.08 24.60
CA LEU A 578 -24.51 -34.10 25.39
C LEU A 578 -25.31 -33.59 26.60
N LEU A 579 -26.64 -33.38 26.46
CA LEU A 579 -27.48 -33.06 27.59
C LEU A 579 -27.56 -34.21 28.61
N ALA A 580 -27.65 -35.45 28.13
CA ALA A 580 -27.73 -36.63 29.00
C ALA A 580 -26.40 -36.89 29.76
N LYS A 581 -25.26 -36.51 29.17
CA LYS A 581 -23.94 -36.55 29.82
C LYS A 581 -23.84 -35.64 31.04
N GLY A 582 -24.60 -34.52 31.07
CA GLY A 582 -24.56 -33.55 32.18
C GLY A 582 -23.22 -32.81 32.30
N GLY A 583 -22.44 -32.73 31.23
CA GLY A 583 -21.12 -32.11 31.20
C GLY A 583 -21.17 -30.59 30.92
N ALA A 584 -20.04 -30.02 30.50
CA ALA A 584 -19.87 -28.58 30.26
C ALA A 584 -20.85 -28.04 29.21
N TYR A 585 -21.19 -28.82 28.18
CA TYR A 585 -22.23 -28.47 27.22
C TYR A 585 -23.59 -28.33 27.89
N ALA A 586 -23.99 -29.28 28.73
CA ALA A 586 -25.28 -29.26 29.42
C ALA A 586 -25.37 -28.10 30.43
N GLU A 587 -24.28 -27.82 31.15
CA GLU A 587 -24.19 -26.67 32.05
C GLU A 587 -24.38 -25.34 31.30
N LEU A 588 -23.65 -25.16 30.18
CA LEU A 588 -23.77 -23.96 29.38
C LEU A 588 -25.18 -23.80 28.79
N PHE A 589 -25.79 -24.91 28.34
CA PHE A 589 -27.16 -24.91 27.83
C PHE A 589 -28.18 -24.53 28.93
N ALA A 590 -28.02 -25.06 30.15
CA ALA A 590 -28.88 -24.72 31.26
C ALA A 590 -28.82 -23.24 31.66
N VAL A 591 -27.60 -22.65 31.64
CA VAL A 591 -27.42 -21.22 31.89
C VAL A 591 -28.16 -20.39 30.84
N GLN A 592 -27.97 -20.71 29.54
CA GLN A 592 -28.62 -19.97 28.46
C GLN A 592 -30.15 -20.14 28.50
N SER A 593 -30.66 -21.33 28.81
CA SER A 593 -32.12 -21.59 28.88
C SER A 593 -32.82 -20.82 30.00
N ARG A 594 -32.16 -20.62 31.15
CA ARG A 594 -32.71 -19.79 32.25
C ARG A 594 -32.91 -18.34 31.82
N TYR A 595 -31.96 -17.75 31.12
CA TYR A 595 -32.09 -16.38 30.59
C TYR A 595 -33.30 -16.20 29.66
N TYR A 596 -33.67 -17.23 28.90
CA TYR A 596 -34.83 -17.20 28.02
C TYR A 596 -36.15 -17.46 28.76
N GLN A 597 -36.12 -18.14 29.89
CA GLN A 597 -37.31 -18.40 30.73
C GLN A 597 -37.64 -17.23 31.68
N GLU A 598 -36.63 -16.61 32.28
CA GLU A 598 -36.79 -15.48 33.19
C GLU A 598 -37.12 -14.16 32.45
N GLY A 599 -36.68 -13.96 31.22
CA GLY A 599 -37.05 -12.81 30.37
C GLY A 599 -38.47 -12.87 29.82
N GLY A 600 -39.11 -14.06 29.77
CA GLY A 600 -40.50 -14.23 29.31
C GLY A 600 -41.55 -14.05 30.39
N VAL A 601 -41.17 -14.07 31.67
CA VAL A 601 -42.13 -13.97 32.79
C VAL A 601 -42.34 -12.52 33.27
N GLN A 602 -41.46 -11.59 32.96
CA GLN A 602 -41.61 -10.19 33.36
C GLN A 602 -42.57 -9.37 32.47
N ASP A 603 -42.83 -9.81 31.23
CA ASP A 603 -43.73 -9.08 30.30
C ASP A 603 -45.22 -9.47 30.48
N GLU A 604 -45.56 -10.50 31.29
CA GLU A 604 -46.96 -10.89 31.55
C GLU A 604 -47.53 -10.35 32.89
N GLU A 605 -46.71 -9.74 33.76
CA GLU A 605 -47.19 -9.14 35.02
C GLU A 605 -47.37 -7.60 34.95
N GLU A 606 -47.04 -6.93 33.84
CA GLU A 606 -47.25 -5.49 33.64
C GLU A 606 -48.22 -5.14 32.49
N SER A 607 -49.12 -6.04 32.08
CA SER A 607 -50.17 -5.71 31.11
C SER A 607 -51.58 -5.73 31.71
#